data_bbdc93a19d752f45e48f2085b74988ed
#
_entry.id   bbdc93a19d752f45e48f2085b74988ed
#
_cell.length_a   1.000
_cell.length_b   1.000
_cell.length_c   1.000
_cell.angle_alpha   90.00
_cell.angle_beta   90.00
_cell.angle_gamma   90.00
#
_symmetry.space_group_name_H-M   'P 1'
#
loop_
_entity.id
_entity.type
_entity.pdbx_description
1 polymer ?
#
loop_
_entity_poly.entity_id
_entity_poly.type
_entity_poly.pdbx_seq_one_letter_code
_entity_poly.pdbx_strand_id
1 'polypeptide(L)'
;MTTIYYFRPLYPFLVGWALLLSTSTFHHLGLVNGLGQLALFSMVVCVPIWRTGRMSYVDIGWPWGLVLLGGLSYWLSDGYWARSLAVSAVLVAIGMRMGLGALKMWRLGLLEREFPRYQYQRLRWQRDGKTNVALALQVDATSQGLA
;
A
#
# COMPACT_ATOMS: atom_id res chain seq x y z
N MET A 1 -12.97 3.16 -24.12
CA MET A 1 -12.53 2.19 -23.12
C MET A 1 -13.47 2.26 -21.92
N THR A 2 -14.08 1.16 -21.49
CA THR A 2 -15.04 1.15 -20.37
C THR A 2 -14.31 1.43 -19.05
N THR A 3 -14.94 2.21 -18.16
CA THR A 3 -14.40 2.56 -16.82
C THR A 3 -13.97 1.35 -16.01
N ILE A 4 -14.64 0.22 -16.20
CA ILE A 4 -14.34 -1.07 -15.55
C ILE A 4 -12.88 -1.53 -15.77
N TYR A 5 -12.29 -1.22 -16.93
CA TYR A 5 -10.91 -1.62 -17.24
C TYR A 5 -9.86 -0.98 -16.31
N TYR A 6 -10.14 0.22 -15.78
CA TYR A 6 -9.25 0.88 -14.83
C TYR A 6 -9.18 0.13 -13.50
N PHE A 7 -10.27 -0.49 -13.05
CA PHE A 7 -10.39 -1.17 -11.76
C PHE A 7 -9.90 -2.62 -11.77
N ARG A 8 -9.54 -3.15 -12.94
CA ARG A 8 -9.03 -4.52 -13.08
C ARG A 8 -7.90 -4.88 -12.11
N PRO A 9 -6.93 -4.00 -11.80
CA PRO A 9 -5.86 -4.29 -10.84
C PRO A 9 -6.35 -4.55 -9.41
N LEU A 10 -7.54 -4.07 -9.04
CA LEU A 10 -8.10 -4.26 -7.70
C LEU A 10 -8.73 -5.65 -7.48
N TYR A 11 -9.19 -6.32 -8.53
CA TYR A 11 -9.98 -7.53 -8.40
C TYR A 11 -9.29 -8.65 -7.61
N PRO A 12 -8.02 -9.02 -7.86
CA PRO A 12 -7.37 -10.08 -7.10
C PRO A 12 -7.27 -9.73 -5.61
N PHE A 13 -7.02 -8.48 -5.27
CA PHE A 13 -6.94 -8.02 -3.88
C PHE A 13 -8.31 -8.02 -3.20
N LEU A 14 -9.37 -7.58 -3.88
CA LEU A 14 -10.73 -7.62 -3.35
C LEU A 14 -11.18 -9.07 -3.08
N VAL A 15 -10.87 -10.00 -3.98
CA VAL A 15 -11.13 -11.43 -3.76
C VAL A 15 -10.32 -11.95 -2.57
N GLY A 16 -9.02 -11.63 -2.50
CA GLY A 16 -8.17 -12.01 -1.37
C GLY A 16 -8.71 -11.49 -0.04
N TRP A 17 -9.12 -10.23 0.02
CA TRP A 17 -9.72 -9.63 1.21
C TRP A 17 -11.07 -10.26 1.57
N ALA A 18 -11.92 -10.56 0.59
CA ALA A 18 -13.19 -11.25 0.85
C ALA A 18 -12.95 -12.64 1.48
N LEU A 19 -11.98 -13.40 0.96
CA LEU A 19 -11.58 -14.70 1.53
C LEU A 19 -11.00 -14.56 2.93
N LEU A 20 -10.11 -13.60 3.16
CA LEU A 20 -9.51 -13.33 4.46
C LEU A 20 -10.58 -13.01 5.51
N LEU A 21 -11.49 -12.10 5.19
CA LEU A 21 -12.55 -11.67 6.08
C LEU A 21 -13.63 -12.74 6.31
N SER A 22 -13.77 -13.71 5.41
CA SER A 22 -14.67 -14.85 5.61
C SER A 22 -14.12 -15.88 6.61
N THR A 23 -12.82 -15.82 6.94
CA THR A 23 -12.15 -16.73 7.85
C THR A 23 -12.26 -16.21 9.28
N SER A 24 -12.92 -16.95 10.18
CA SER A 24 -13.12 -16.52 11.58
C SER A 24 -11.84 -16.15 12.31
N THR A 25 -10.77 -16.90 12.09
CA THR A 25 -9.45 -16.70 12.72
C THR A 25 -8.80 -15.36 12.35
N PHE A 26 -8.96 -14.91 11.11
CA PHE A 26 -8.30 -13.68 10.62
C PHE A 26 -9.25 -12.49 10.49
N HIS A 27 -10.54 -12.68 10.77
CA HIS A 27 -11.55 -11.64 10.55
C HIS A 27 -11.22 -10.34 11.29
N HIS A 28 -10.97 -10.43 12.60
CA HIS A 28 -10.72 -9.25 13.42
C HIS A 28 -9.41 -8.55 13.05
N LEU A 29 -8.30 -9.30 12.96
CA LEU A 29 -7.02 -8.75 12.53
C LEU A 29 -7.12 -8.16 11.11
N GLY A 30 -7.75 -8.88 10.18
CA GLY A 30 -7.96 -8.43 8.81
C GLY A 30 -8.74 -7.13 8.74
N LEU A 31 -9.85 -7.01 9.48
CA LEU A 31 -10.65 -5.78 9.53
C LEU A 31 -9.84 -4.59 10.06
N VAL A 32 -9.23 -4.76 11.23
CA VAL A 32 -8.47 -3.66 11.87
C VAL A 32 -7.27 -3.26 11.02
N ASN A 33 -6.50 -4.24 10.52
CA ASN A 33 -5.37 -3.96 9.62
C ASN A 33 -5.85 -3.33 8.31
N GLY A 34 -6.91 -3.85 7.68
CA GLY A 34 -7.44 -3.31 6.43
C GLY A 34 -7.88 -1.86 6.56
N LEU A 35 -8.60 -1.51 7.63
CA LEU A 35 -8.97 -0.12 7.90
C LEU A 35 -7.75 0.76 8.18
N GLY A 36 -6.78 0.26 8.94
CA GLY A 36 -5.53 0.95 9.21
C GLY A 36 -4.71 1.21 7.94
N GLN A 37 -4.57 0.19 7.07
CA GLN A 37 -3.88 0.32 5.78
C GLN A 37 -4.61 1.30 4.85
N LEU A 38 -5.93 1.21 4.78
CA LEU A 38 -6.74 2.14 3.98
C LEU A 38 -6.54 3.58 4.44
N ALA A 39 -6.57 3.85 5.74
CA ALA A 39 -6.31 5.16 6.30
C ALA A 39 -4.89 5.64 6.00
N LEU A 40 -3.88 4.81 6.25
CA LEU A 40 -2.47 5.11 5.98
C LEU A 40 -2.25 5.44 4.50
N PHE A 41 -2.68 4.56 3.59
CA PHE A 41 -2.49 4.76 2.16
C PHE A 41 -3.29 5.95 1.62
N SER A 42 -4.51 6.17 2.11
CA SER A 42 -5.28 7.35 1.72
C SER A 42 -4.54 8.63 2.05
N MET A 43 -4.01 8.76 3.27
CA MET A 43 -3.36 10.00 3.73
C MET A 43 -1.95 10.16 3.17
N VAL A 44 -1.13 9.11 3.21
CA VAL A 44 0.31 9.18 2.90
C VAL A 44 0.59 8.99 1.41
N VAL A 45 -0.30 8.31 0.69
CA VAL A 45 -0.10 7.96 -0.71
C VAL A 45 -1.13 8.61 -1.63
N CYS A 46 -2.42 8.31 -1.45
CA CYS A 46 -3.46 8.76 -2.39
C CYS A 46 -3.62 10.28 -2.41
N VAL A 47 -3.62 10.94 -1.26
CA VAL A 47 -3.74 12.42 -1.19
C VAL A 47 -2.52 13.10 -1.81
N PRO A 48 -1.26 12.76 -1.49
CA PRO A 48 -0.10 13.31 -2.18
C PRO A 48 -0.08 13.02 -3.69
N ILE A 49 -0.45 11.81 -4.13
CA ILE A 49 -0.56 11.48 -5.55
C ILE A 49 -1.60 12.35 -6.23
N TRP A 50 -2.76 12.57 -5.61
CA TRP A 50 -3.79 13.45 -6.16
C TRP A 50 -3.30 14.89 -6.35
N ARG A 51 -2.51 15.40 -5.38
CA ARG A 51 -1.98 16.76 -5.42
C ARG A 51 -0.81 16.94 -6.38
N THR A 52 0.07 15.95 -6.47
CA THR A 52 1.35 16.06 -7.19
C THR A 52 1.38 15.26 -8.50
N GLY A 53 0.48 14.30 -8.65
CA GLY A 53 0.48 13.35 -9.75
C GLY A 53 1.63 12.34 -9.70
N ARG A 54 2.36 12.17 -8.60
CA ARG A 54 3.57 11.34 -8.51
C ARG A 54 3.32 10.08 -7.70
N MET A 55 3.64 8.91 -8.27
CA MET A 55 3.52 7.61 -7.60
C MET A 55 4.61 7.32 -6.58
N SER A 56 5.67 8.12 -6.54
CA SER A 56 6.82 7.91 -5.64
C SER A 56 6.46 7.88 -4.15
N TYR A 57 5.30 8.42 -3.78
CA TYR A 57 4.78 8.37 -2.40
C TYR A 57 4.38 6.95 -1.96
N VAL A 58 4.14 6.04 -2.89
CA VAL A 58 3.90 4.61 -2.58
C VAL A 58 5.08 4.01 -1.84
N ASP A 59 6.30 4.45 -2.16
CA ASP A 59 7.53 4.00 -1.50
C ASP A 59 7.63 4.43 -0.03
N ILE A 60 6.85 5.43 0.38
CA ILE A 60 6.67 5.77 1.80
C ILE A 60 5.57 4.91 2.41
N GLY A 61 4.45 4.74 1.72
CA GLY A 61 3.28 4.00 2.25
C GLY A 61 3.58 2.55 2.58
N TRP A 62 4.25 1.83 1.68
CA TRP A 62 4.57 0.41 1.82
C TRP A 62 5.34 0.06 3.10
N PRO A 63 6.48 0.68 3.39
CA PRO A 63 7.24 0.38 4.59
C PRO A 63 6.47 0.66 5.88
N TRP A 64 5.76 1.76 5.93
CA TRP A 64 4.94 2.11 7.11
C TRP A 64 3.71 1.21 7.25
N GLY A 65 3.19 0.69 6.14
CA GLY A 65 2.20 -0.38 6.15
C GLY A 65 2.70 -1.65 6.83
N LEU A 66 3.96 -2.06 6.55
CA LEU A 66 4.59 -3.19 7.23
C LEU A 66 4.76 -2.95 8.74
N VAL A 67 5.14 -1.74 9.15
CA VAL A 67 5.23 -1.37 10.57
C VAL A 67 3.88 -1.49 11.24
N LEU A 68 2.83 -0.96 10.60
CA LEU A 68 1.47 -1.04 11.09
C LEU A 68 1.01 -2.50 11.23
N LEU A 69 1.20 -3.31 10.19
CA LEU A 69 0.86 -4.73 10.21
C LEU A 69 1.60 -5.48 11.32
N GLY A 70 2.90 -5.23 11.48
CA GLY A 70 3.70 -5.83 12.54
C GLY A 70 3.19 -5.48 13.93
N GLY A 71 2.91 -4.20 14.17
CA GLY A 71 2.35 -3.73 15.45
C GLY A 71 0.98 -4.33 15.76
N LEU A 72 0.08 -4.32 14.78
CA LEU A 72 -1.26 -4.89 14.93
C LEU A 72 -1.23 -6.41 15.11
N SER A 73 -0.35 -7.11 14.40
CA SER A 73 -0.18 -8.56 14.53
C SER A 73 0.25 -8.96 15.95
N TYR A 74 1.09 -8.16 16.59
CA TYR A 74 1.45 -8.40 17.99
C TYR A 74 0.30 -8.09 18.95
N TRP A 75 -0.33 -6.93 18.77
CA TRP A 75 -1.37 -6.43 19.67
C TRP A 75 -2.64 -7.29 19.65
N LEU A 76 -3.03 -7.78 18.48
CA LEU A 76 -4.28 -8.52 18.27
C LEU A 76 -4.08 -10.04 18.25
N SER A 77 -2.88 -10.53 18.61
CA SER A 77 -2.58 -11.95 18.59
C SER A 77 -2.95 -12.61 19.92
N ASP A 78 -3.82 -13.61 19.85
CA ASP A 78 -4.15 -14.51 20.97
C ASP A 78 -3.21 -15.75 21.01
N GLY A 79 -2.16 -15.77 20.18
CA GLY A 79 -1.25 -16.89 20.04
C GLY A 79 -0.10 -16.89 21.04
N TYR A 80 0.84 -17.85 20.83
CA TYR A 80 2.06 -17.91 21.65
C TYR A 80 2.89 -16.64 21.49
N TRP A 81 3.06 -15.91 22.58
CA TRP A 81 3.64 -14.57 22.64
C TRP A 81 5.00 -14.44 21.96
N ALA A 82 5.90 -15.43 22.12
CA ALA A 82 7.25 -15.37 21.54
C ALA A 82 7.20 -15.44 20.01
N ARG A 83 6.31 -16.25 19.45
CA ARG A 83 6.11 -16.32 17.99
C ARG A 83 5.51 -15.01 17.45
N SER A 84 4.51 -14.48 18.12
CA SER A 84 3.88 -13.20 17.75
C SER A 84 4.89 -12.05 17.82
N LEU A 85 5.72 -12.02 18.86
CA LEU A 85 6.80 -11.04 19.00
C LEU A 85 7.84 -11.18 17.89
N ALA A 86 8.28 -12.42 17.57
CA ALA A 86 9.27 -12.64 16.53
C ALA A 86 8.78 -12.17 15.15
N VAL A 87 7.55 -12.52 14.77
CA VAL A 87 6.94 -12.10 13.50
C VAL A 87 6.79 -10.57 13.45
N SER A 88 6.25 -9.99 14.51
CA SER A 88 6.09 -8.54 14.62
C SER A 88 7.44 -7.81 14.53
N ALA A 89 8.44 -8.27 15.27
CA ALA A 89 9.77 -7.66 15.26
C ALA A 89 10.40 -7.66 13.86
N VAL A 90 10.27 -8.75 13.11
CA VAL A 90 10.77 -8.84 11.73
C VAL A 90 10.04 -7.83 10.83
N LEU A 91 8.71 -7.78 10.85
CA LEU A 91 7.93 -6.85 10.03
C LEU A 91 8.24 -5.40 10.38
N VAL A 92 8.30 -5.07 11.68
CA VAL A 92 8.63 -3.72 12.15
C VAL A 92 10.06 -3.35 11.77
N ALA A 93 11.04 -4.24 11.96
CA ALA A 93 12.45 -3.97 11.63
C ALA A 93 12.63 -3.70 10.13
N ILE A 94 12.02 -4.53 9.26
CA ILE A 94 12.07 -4.33 7.81
C ILE A 94 11.36 -3.04 7.42
N GLY A 95 10.15 -2.83 7.93
CA GLY A 95 9.37 -1.63 7.65
C GLY A 95 10.06 -0.35 8.11
N MET A 96 10.62 -0.33 9.32
CA MET A 96 11.38 0.82 9.84
C MET A 96 12.63 1.09 9.01
N ARG A 97 13.42 0.06 8.67
CA ARG A 97 14.61 0.24 7.83
C ARG A 97 14.27 0.89 6.49
N MET A 98 13.24 0.39 5.82
CA MET A 98 12.81 0.93 4.52
C MET A 98 12.13 2.29 4.67
N GLY A 99 11.27 2.44 5.68
CA GLY A 99 10.50 3.65 5.92
C GLY A 99 11.37 4.85 6.30
N LEU A 100 12.38 4.66 7.13
CA LEU A 100 13.34 5.71 7.46
C LEU A 100 14.16 6.11 6.23
N GLY A 101 14.53 5.14 5.38
CA GLY A 101 15.18 5.42 4.09
C GLY A 101 14.29 6.25 3.16
N ALA A 102 13.02 5.90 3.06
CA ALA A 102 12.04 6.64 2.24
C ALA A 102 11.80 8.07 2.77
N LEU A 103 11.70 8.24 4.09
CA LEU A 103 11.59 9.58 4.71
C LEU A 103 12.85 10.42 4.48
N LYS A 104 14.03 9.81 4.52
CA LYS A 104 15.27 10.50 4.19
C LYS A 104 15.27 10.98 2.74
N MET A 105 14.87 10.12 1.79
CA MET A 105 14.74 10.51 0.39
C MET A 105 13.74 11.65 0.20
N TRP A 106 12.60 11.59 0.90
CA TRP A 106 11.62 12.66 0.86
C TRP A 106 12.19 13.99 1.37
N ARG A 107 12.88 13.99 2.53
CA ARG A 107 13.53 15.17 3.10
C ARG A 107 14.62 15.78 2.21
N LEU A 108 15.28 14.92 1.42
CA LEU A 108 16.31 15.37 0.44
C LEU A 108 15.70 15.82 -0.89
N GLY A 109 14.37 15.90 -1.02
CA GLY A 109 13.70 16.30 -2.25
C GLY A 109 13.75 15.26 -3.38
N LEU A 110 14.24 14.05 -3.14
CA LEU A 110 14.39 13.03 -4.18
C LEU A 110 13.03 12.51 -4.69
N LEU A 111 11.94 12.72 -3.94
CA LEU A 111 10.58 12.40 -4.36
C LEU A 111 9.93 13.54 -5.19
N GLU A 112 10.63 14.65 -5.44
CA GLU A 112 10.16 15.70 -6.34
C GLU A 112 10.18 15.25 -7.80
N ARG A 113 10.94 14.21 -8.10
CA ARG A 113 10.96 13.57 -9.41
C ARG A 113 10.27 12.20 -9.34
N GLU A 114 9.51 11.88 -10.38
CA GLU A 114 8.93 10.55 -10.51
C GLU A 114 10.01 9.51 -10.79
N PHE A 115 9.99 8.39 -10.10
CA PHE A 115 10.94 7.31 -10.35
C PHE A 115 10.75 6.67 -11.73
N PRO A 116 11.83 6.18 -12.38
CA PRO A 116 11.79 5.63 -13.73
C PRO A 116 10.75 4.52 -13.91
N ARG A 117 10.55 3.66 -12.90
CA ARG A 117 9.54 2.59 -12.91
C ARG A 117 8.11 3.11 -13.08
N TYR A 118 7.77 4.24 -12.42
CA TYR A 118 6.46 4.85 -12.53
C TYR A 118 6.29 5.65 -13.82
N GLN A 119 7.39 6.25 -14.33
CA GLN A 119 7.37 6.87 -15.66
C GLN A 119 7.08 5.82 -16.74
N TYR A 120 7.75 4.67 -16.65
CA TYR A 120 7.50 3.55 -17.57
C TYR A 120 6.05 3.03 -17.47
N GLN A 121 5.50 2.94 -16.27
CA GLN A 121 4.11 2.56 -16.03
C GLN A 121 3.13 3.53 -16.72
N ARG A 122 3.38 4.83 -16.66
CA ARG A 122 2.57 5.83 -17.35
C ARG A 122 2.61 5.67 -18.87
N LEU A 123 3.79 5.46 -19.43
CA LEU A 123 3.94 5.18 -20.86
C LEU A 123 3.18 3.92 -21.28
N ARG A 124 3.21 2.90 -20.45
CA ARG A 124 2.43 1.68 -20.67
C ARG A 124 0.92 1.97 -20.66
N TRP A 125 0.41 2.72 -19.68
CA TRP A 125 -1.00 3.09 -19.63
C TRP A 125 -1.44 3.90 -20.84
N GLN A 126 -0.61 4.82 -21.33
CA GLN A 126 -0.88 5.60 -22.54
C GLN A 126 -0.95 4.68 -23.77
N ARG A 127 -0.02 3.72 -23.88
CA ARG A 127 -0.03 2.72 -24.95
C ARG A 127 -1.29 1.85 -24.89
N ASP A 128 -1.72 1.47 -23.69
CA ASP A 128 -2.92 0.68 -23.46
C ASP A 128 -4.23 1.51 -23.63
N GLY A 129 -4.13 2.77 -24.06
CA GLY A 129 -5.27 3.65 -24.31
C GLY A 129 -5.96 4.18 -23.06
N LYS A 130 -5.31 4.17 -21.90
CA LYS A 130 -5.84 4.80 -20.68
C LYS A 130 -5.66 6.32 -20.76
N THR A 131 -6.74 7.01 -21.08
CA THR A 131 -6.76 8.48 -21.23
C THR A 131 -6.78 9.20 -19.87
N ASN A 132 -7.48 8.63 -18.87
CA ASN A 132 -7.55 9.21 -17.53
C ASN A 132 -6.40 8.71 -16.65
N VAL A 133 -5.25 9.37 -16.76
CA VAL A 133 -4.05 9.03 -15.99
C VAL A 133 -4.26 9.25 -14.49
N ALA A 134 -5.01 10.27 -14.09
CA ALA A 134 -5.28 10.54 -12.68
C ALA A 134 -6.04 9.38 -12.02
N LEU A 135 -7.07 8.87 -12.68
CA LEU A 135 -7.80 7.69 -12.21
C LEU A 135 -6.89 6.45 -12.16
N ALA A 136 -6.07 6.23 -13.20
CA ALA A 136 -5.14 5.10 -13.24
C ALA A 136 -4.14 5.14 -12.07
N LEU A 137 -3.61 6.32 -11.74
CA LEU A 137 -2.71 6.54 -10.59
C LEU A 137 -3.39 6.17 -9.26
N GLN A 138 -4.62 6.66 -9.04
CA GLN A 138 -5.34 6.39 -7.79
C GLN A 138 -5.71 4.92 -7.64
N VAL A 139 -6.16 4.28 -8.70
CA VAL A 139 -6.47 2.85 -8.69
C VAL A 139 -5.23 2.00 -8.44
N ASP A 140 -4.11 2.33 -9.07
CA ASP A 140 -2.84 1.62 -8.85
C ASP A 140 -2.33 1.81 -7.43
N ALA A 141 -2.34 3.04 -6.91
CA ALA A 141 -1.96 3.34 -5.53
C ALA A 141 -2.83 2.59 -4.52
N THR A 142 -4.15 2.58 -4.74
CA THR A 142 -5.09 1.84 -3.88
C THR A 142 -4.86 0.34 -3.95
N SER A 143 -4.60 -0.22 -5.15
CA SER A 143 -4.33 -1.64 -5.30
C SER A 143 -3.06 -2.06 -4.55
N GLN A 144 -2.05 -1.21 -4.52
CA GLN A 144 -0.83 -1.44 -3.76
C GLN A 144 -1.04 -1.32 -2.25
N GLY A 145 -1.99 -0.52 -1.79
CA GLY A 145 -2.38 -0.44 -0.38
C GLY A 145 -3.21 -1.64 0.09
N LEU A 146 -3.82 -2.38 -0.85
CA LEU A 146 -4.59 -3.59 -0.57
C LEU A 146 -3.74 -4.88 -0.66
N ALA A 147 -2.54 -4.80 -1.24
CA ALA A 147 -1.61 -5.93 -1.38
C ALA A 147 -0.91 -6.25 -0.07
#